data_ecc4052971aae48103a482b4e4393d64
#
_entry.id   ecc4052971aae48103a482b4e4393d64
#
_cell.length_a   1.000
_cell.length_b   1.000
_cell.length_c   1.000
_cell.angle_alpha   90.00
_cell.angle_beta   90.00
_cell.angle_gamma   90.00
#
_symmetry.space_group_name_H-M   'P 1'
#
loop_
_entity.id
_entity.type
_entity.pdbx_description
1 polymer ?
#
loop_
_entity_poly.entity_id
_entity_poly.type
_entity_poly.pdbx_seq_one_letter_code
_entity_poly.pdbx_strand_id
1 'polypeptide(L)'
;MKHAILAVALVLLTTSRVNAGQEKATAEEVVEKVRQAANTLSQSGKAGLAQFDKKESPWVWKDTYIFVFDCVKASIAAHPIRPDLIGKDTTELRGAKGTEFFPKLCQATKTPSGVWVEYWWPKPGEKHGSRKVSYALKAGDTPYIVGAGIYDDKTPIADLEKLTSGVK
;
A
#
# COMPACT_ATOMS: atom_id res chain seq x y z
N MET A 1 -20.83 11.48 71.80
CA MET A 1 -20.29 10.57 70.85
C MET A 1 -20.78 11.01 69.48
N LYS A 2 -19.87 11.61 68.65
CA LYS A 2 -20.19 12.15 67.31
C LYS A 2 -19.65 11.19 66.28
N HIS A 3 -20.54 10.54 65.53
CA HIS A 3 -20.12 9.65 64.41
C HIS A 3 -19.95 10.48 63.15
N ALA A 4 -18.70 10.57 62.66
CA ALA A 4 -18.40 11.16 61.37
C ALA A 4 -18.58 10.09 60.28
N ILE A 5 -19.53 10.31 59.37
CA ILE A 5 -19.73 9.48 58.18
C ILE A 5 -18.81 9.98 57.07
N LEU A 6 -17.82 9.19 56.71
CA LEU A 6 -16.90 9.47 55.61
C LEU A 6 -17.56 8.99 54.30
N ALA A 7 -18.01 9.92 53.48
CA ALA A 7 -18.54 9.60 52.14
C ALA A 7 -17.37 9.44 51.15
N VAL A 8 -17.14 8.20 50.72
CA VAL A 8 -16.18 7.91 49.65
C VAL A 8 -16.87 8.13 48.29
N ALA A 9 -16.50 9.19 47.60
CA ALA A 9 -16.97 9.45 46.24
C ALA A 9 -16.18 8.55 45.25
N LEU A 10 -16.87 7.55 44.69
CA LEU A 10 -16.34 6.69 43.65
C LEU A 10 -16.40 7.43 42.30
N VAL A 11 -15.25 7.98 41.84
CA VAL A 11 -15.13 8.60 40.52
C VAL A 11 -15.02 7.48 39.49
N LEU A 12 -16.11 7.20 38.77
CA LEU A 12 -16.13 6.32 37.60
C LEU A 12 -15.43 7.03 36.41
N LEU A 13 -14.17 6.73 36.21
CA LEU A 13 -13.47 7.10 34.97
C LEU A 13 -14.04 6.29 33.81
N THR A 14 -14.97 6.87 33.07
CA THR A 14 -15.43 6.31 31.77
C THR A 14 -14.31 6.53 30.75
N THR A 15 -13.49 5.52 30.52
CA THR A 15 -12.54 5.50 29.40
C THR A 15 -13.34 5.34 28.11
N SER A 16 -13.64 6.46 27.45
CA SER A 16 -14.12 6.46 26.07
C SER A 16 -13.04 5.83 25.19
N ARG A 17 -13.24 4.59 24.74
CA ARG A 17 -12.43 4.01 23.68
C ARG A 17 -12.74 4.80 22.40
N VAL A 18 -11.91 5.78 22.10
CA VAL A 18 -11.85 6.35 20.75
C VAL A 18 -11.46 5.18 19.84
N ASN A 19 -12.41 4.74 19.04
CA ASN A 19 -12.14 3.78 17.97
C ASN A 19 -11.35 4.55 16.92
N ALA A 20 -10.02 4.66 17.10
CA ALA A 20 -9.12 5.25 16.12
C ALA A 20 -9.16 4.34 14.90
N GLY A 21 -9.99 4.70 13.91
CA GLY A 21 -9.93 4.09 12.58
C GLY A 21 -8.48 4.10 12.10
N GLN A 22 -8.05 3.01 11.47
CA GLN A 22 -6.69 2.92 10.95
C GLN A 22 -6.36 4.18 10.14
N GLU A 23 -5.26 4.84 10.47
CA GLU A 23 -4.82 6.05 9.77
C GLU A 23 -4.63 5.76 8.28
N LYS A 24 -5.08 6.68 7.42
CA LYS A 24 -4.98 6.50 5.96
C LYS A 24 -3.67 7.06 5.45
N ALA A 25 -3.06 6.35 4.52
CA ALA A 25 -1.91 6.86 3.77
C ALA A 25 -2.35 7.97 2.80
N THR A 26 -1.51 9.01 2.65
CA THR A 26 -1.71 10.06 1.63
C THR A 26 -1.04 9.68 0.31
N ALA A 27 -1.44 10.36 -0.77
CA ALA A 27 -0.85 10.13 -2.09
C ALA A 27 0.63 10.53 -2.12
N GLU A 28 1.00 11.61 -1.43
CA GLU A 28 2.38 12.09 -1.31
C GLU A 28 3.25 11.06 -0.58
N GLU A 29 2.77 10.49 0.53
CA GLU A 29 3.46 9.41 1.25
C GLU A 29 3.66 8.18 0.35
N VAL A 30 2.64 7.83 -0.45
CA VAL A 30 2.73 6.72 -1.40
C VAL A 30 3.83 6.98 -2.44
N VAL A 31 3.87 8.18 -3.05
CA VAL A 31 4.89 8.53 -4.04
C VAL A 31 6.28 8.47 -3.43
N GLU A 32 6.48 9.05 -2.23
CA GLU A 32 7.76 9.04 -1.54
C GLU A 32 8.21 7.61 -1.22
N LYS A 33 7.36 6.80 -0.62
CA LYS A 33 7.66 5.40 -0.25
C LYS A 33 7.95 4.52 -1.46
N VAL A 34 7.21 4.69 -2.56
CA VAL A 34 7.46 3.94 -3.79
C VAL A 34 8.81 4.30 -4.40
N ARG A 35 9.19 5.59 -4.40
CA ARG A 35 10.52 6.03 -4.87
C ARG A 35 11.65 5.46 -4.01
N GLN A 36 11.51 5.50 -2.69
CA GLN A 36 12.47 4.91 -1.76
C GLN A 36 12.62 3.40 -1.99
N ALA A 37 11.50 2.68 -2.12
CA ALA A 37 11.49 1.24 -2.37
C ALA A 37 12.07 0.88 -3.74
N ALA A 38 11.75 1.65 -4.79
CA ALA A 38 12.31 1.46 -6.13
C ALA A 38 13.83 1.67 -6.15
N ASN A 39 14.33 2.71 -5.46
CA ASN A 39 15.77 2.93 -5.30
C ASN A 39 16.45 1.78 -4.54
N THR A 40 15.86 1.35 -3.42
CA THR A 40 16.36 0.22 -2.63
C THR A 40 16.46 -1.05 -3.47
N LEU A 41 15.41 -1.35 -4.24
CA LEU A 41 15.37 -2.56 -5.06
C LEU A 41 16.28 -2.45 -6.30
N SER A 42 16.47 -1.25 -6.86
CA SER A 42 17.40 -1.03 -7.97
C SER A 42 18.85 -1.35 -7.59
N GLN A 43 19.23 -1.11 -6.33
CA GLN A 43 20.56 -1.38 -5.80
C GLN A 43 20.74 -2.85 -5.38
N SER A 44 19.72 -3.45 -4.80
CA SER A 44 19.79 -4.81 -4.22
C SER A 44 19.32 -5.92 -5.16
N GLY A 45 18.61 -5.57 -6.24
CA GLY A 45 18.07 -6.53 -7.20
C GLY A 45 17.20 -7.59 -6.54
N LYS A 46 17.26 -8.81 -7.04
CA LYS A 46 16.48 -9.94 -6.52
C LYS A 46 16.71 -10.22 -5.02
N ALA A 47 17.92 -9.98 -4.51
CA ALA A 47 18.24 -10.21 -3.10
C ALA A 47 17.46 -9.27 -2.17
N GLY A 48 17.07 -8.10 -2.66
CA GLY A 48 16.28 -7.12 -1.90
C GLY A 48 14.80 -7.46 -1.74
N LEU A 49 14.25 -8.41 -2.48
CA LEU A 49 12.81 -8.73 -2.46
C LEU A 49 12.31 -9.15 -1.07
N ALA A 50 13.11 -9.89 -0.31
CA ALA A 50 12.75 -10.37 1.03
C ALA A 50 12.44 -9.24 2.04
N GLN A 51 12.83 -7.99 1.77
CA GLN A 51 12.49 -6.83 2.59
C GLN A 51 11.01 -6.45 2.47
N PHE A 52 10.39 -6.78 1.33
CA PHE A 52 9.02 -6.40 0.99
C PHE A 52 7.98 -7.49 1.29
N ASP A 53 8.39 -8.64 1.84
CA ASP A 53 7.51 -9.77 2.15
C ASP A 53 7.07 -9.82 3.62
N LYS A 54 7.52 -8.88 4.44
CA LYS A 54 7.28 -8.89 5.89
C LYS A 54 6.22 -7.87 6.27
N LYS A 55 5.22 -8.29 7.04
CA LYS A 55 4.19 -7.39 7.59
C LYS A 55 4.80 -6.36 8.56
N GLU A 56 5.75 -6.77 9.36
CA GLU A 56 6.45 -5.95 10.35
C GLU A 56 7.68 -5.27 9.73
N SER A 57 7.49 -4.58 8.61
CA SER A 57 8.56 -3.87 7.91
C SER A 57 8.20 -2.40 7.71
N PRO A 58 9.16 -1.51 7.46
CA PRO A 58 8.89 -0.10 7.13
C PRO A 58 8.12 0.10 5.82
N TRP A 59 7.93 -1.00 5.08
CA TRP A 59 7.20 -1.03 3.81
C TRP A 59 5.71 -1.32 3.97
N VAL A 60 5.25 -1.51 5.21
CA VAL A 60 3.83 -1.56 5.59
C VAL A 60 3.57 -0.42 6.56
N TRP A 61 2.68 0.50 6.20
CA TRP A 61 2.37 1.66 7.05
C TRP A 61 0.90 2.05 6.90
N LYS A 62 0.33 2.56 7.96
CA LYS A 62 -1.07 2.97 7.97
C LYS A 62 -1.97 1.87 7.38
N ASP A 63 -2.78 2.19 6.38
CA ASP A 63 -3.66 1.25 5.69
C ASP A 63 -3.10 0.71 4.36
N THR A 64 -1.80 0.88 4.10
CA THR A 64 -1.18 0.50 2.82
C THR A 64 0.18 -0.20 2.97
N TYR A 65 0.75 -0.62 1.85
CA TYR A 65 2.00 -1.39 1.79
C TYR A 65 2.63 -1.32 0.40
N ILE A 66 3.95 -1.55 0.33
CA ILE A 66 4.67 -1.80 -0.91
C ILE A 66 4.40 -3.22 -1.41
N PHE A 67 4.15 -3.36 -2.70
CA PHE A 67 4.17 -4.63 -3.43
C PHE A 67 5.18 -4.55 -4.58
N VAL A 68 5.66 -5.71 -5.05
CA VAL A 68 6.60 -5.80 -6.16
C VAL A 68 6.11 -6.80 -7.19
N PHE A 69 6.10 -6.40 -8.46
CA PHE A 69 5.82 -7.27 -9.60
C PHE A 69 7.05 -7.46 -10.49
N ASP A 70 7.23 -8.67 -11.00
CA ASP A 70 8.14 -8.97 -12.10
C ASP A 70 7.34 -8.90 -13.41
N CYS A 71 7.49 -7.82 -14.15
CA CYS A 71 6.74 -7.58 -15.37
C CYS A 71 7.25 -8.43 -16.58
N VAL A 72 8.44 -9.00 -16.48
CA VAL A 72 8.98 -9.90 -17.50
C VAL A 72 8.40 -11.30 -17.33
N LYS A 73 8.32 -11.78 -16.07
CA LYS A 73 7.77 -13.10 -15.73
C LYS A 73 6.25 -13.10 -15.54
N ALA A 74 5.60 -11.96 -15.62
CA ALA A 74 4.20 -11.79 -15.29
C ALA A 74 3.83 -12.40 -13.92
N SER A 75 4.63 -12.11 -12.86
CA SER A 75 4.44 -12.70 -11.55
C SER A 75 4.56 -11.68 -10.42
N ILE A 76 3.97 -12.01 -9.26
CA ILE A 76 4.16 -11.24 -8.04
C ILE A 76 5.51 -11.63 -7.43
N ALA A 77 6.41 -10.65 -7.31
CA ALA A 77 7.75 -10.86 -6.80
C ALA A 77 7.84 -10.70 -5.28
N ALA A 78 7.03 -9.79 -4.69
CA ALA A 78 6.93 -9.60 -3.25
C ALA A 78 5.58 -8.99 -2.84
N HIS A 79 5.02 -9.44 -1.70
CA HIS A 79 3.73 -8.95 -1.20
C HIS A 79 3.55 -9.22 0.31
N PRO A 80 3.68 -8.21 1.20
CA PRO A 80 3.72 -8.43 2.65
C PRO A 80 2.38 -8.87 3.26
N ILE A 81 1.26 -8.51 2.63
CA ILE A 81 -0.09 -8.81 3.16
C ILE A 81 -0.66 -10.10 2.56
N ARG A 82 -0.25 -10.46 1.34
CA ARG A 82 -0.71 -11.66 0.63
C ARG A 82 0.47 -12.48 0.13
N PRO A 83 1.27 -13.08 1.02
CA PRO A 83 2.41 -13.90 0.64
C PRO A 83 2.01 -15.14 -0.19
N ASP A 84 0.75 -15.58 -0.08
CA ASP A 84 0.16 -16.64 -0.90
C ASP A 84 0.10 -16.31 -2.41
N LEU A 85 0.25 -15.03 -2.78
CA LEU A 85 0.28 -14.58 -4.16
C LEU A 85 1.70 -14.57 -4.76
N ILE A 86 2.75 -14.65 -3.95
CA ILE A 86 4.13 -14.59 -4.44
C ILE A 86 4.39 -15.76 -5.40
N GLY A 87 4.94 -15.46 -6.57
CA GLY A 87 5.19 -16.41 -7.64
C GLY A 87 3.96 -16.77 -8.48
N LYS A 88 2.76 -16.30 -8.12
CA LYS A 88 1.56 -16.52 -8.93
C LYS A 88 1.62 -15.74 -10.24
N ASP A 89 1.08 -16.34 -11.27
CA ASP A 89 0.85 -15.69 -12.56
C ASP A 89 -0.18 -14.56 -12.39
N THR A 90 0.19 -13.38 -12.85
CA THR A 90 -0.62 -12.17 -12.75
C THR A 90 -1.54 -11.95 -13.96
N THR A 91 -1.39 -12.73 -15.02
CA THR A 91 -2.26 -12.62 -16.21
C THR A 91 -3.71 -12.96 -15.90
N GLU A 92 -3.93 -13.84 -14.89
CA GLU A 92 -5.26 -14.21 -14.39
C GLU A 92 -5.69 -13.42 -13.16
N LEU A 93 -4.80 -12.60 -12.59
CA LEU A 93 -5.10 -11.82 -11.40
C LEU A 93 -6.05 -10.67 -11.74
N ARG A 94 -7.18 -10.65 -11.04
CA ARG A 94 -8.22 -9.62 -11.21
C ARG A 94 -8.47 -8.90 -9.90
N GLY A 95 -8.76 -7.60 -10.00
CA GLY A 95 -9.35 -6.87 -8.90
C GLY A 95 -10.75 -7.39 -8.55
N ALA A 96 -11.26 -7.02 -7.38
CA ALA A 96 -12.56 -7.53 -6.87
C ALA A 96 -13.77 -7.26 -7.80
N LYS A 97 -13.65 -6.33 -8.74
CA LYS A 97 -14.64 -6.04 -9.80
C LYS A 97 -14.26 -6.63 -11.18
N GLY A 98 -13.36 -7.61 -11.21
CA GLY A 98 -12.91 -8.22 -12.47
C GLY A 98 -11.92 -7.35 -13.27
N THR A 99 -11.44 -6.24 -12.72
CA THR A 99 -10.57 -5.29 -13.41
C THR A 99 -9.17 -5.88 -13.62
N GLU A 100 -8.68 -5.85 -14.85
CA GLU A 100 -7.29 -6.10 -15.17
C GLU A 100 -6.44 -4.87 -14.81
N PHE A 101 -5.57 -5.00 -13.82
CA PHE A 101 -4.74 -3.89 -13.36
C PHE A 101 -3.24 -4.14 -13.56
N PHE A 102 -2.81 -5.40 -13.61
CA PHE A 102 -1.41 -5.76 -13.75
C PHE A 102 -0.76 -5.23 -15.05
N PRO A 103 -1.35 -5.41 -16.24
CA PRO A 103 -0.78 -4.85 -17.48
C PRO A 103 -0.64 -3.33 -17.42
N LYS A 104 -1.59 -2.64 -16.76
CA LYS A 104 -1.56 -1.19 -16.57
C LYS A 104 -0.42 -0.77 -15.64
N LEU A 105 -0.22 -1.48 -14.53
CA LEU A 105 0.90 -1.22 -13.62
C LEU A 105 2.24 -1.45 -14.30
N CYS A 106 2.36 -2.49 -15.15
CA CYS A 106 3.58 -2.76 -15.91
C CYS A 106 3.91 -1.70 -16.96
N GLN A 107 3.01 -0.78 -17.30
CA GLN A 107 3.35 0.38 -18.13
C GLN A 107 4.40 1.28 -17.47
N ALA A 108 4.56 1.22 -16.13
CA ALA A 108 5.63 1.90 -15.42
C ALA A 108 7.04 1.53 -15.94
N THR A 109 7.21 0.36 -16.57
CA THR A 109 8.48 -0.02 -17.20
C THR A 109 8.87 0.88 -18.38
N LYS A 110 7.90 1.58 -18.97
CA LYS A 110 8.06 2.48 -20.12
C LYS A 110 7.82 3.95 -19.78
N THR A 111 7.44 4.24 -18.53
CA THR A 111 7.05 5.58 -18.07
C THR A 111 7.99 6.01 -16.94
N PRO A 112 9.02 6.83 -17.20
CA PRO A 112 10.02 7.23 -16.18
C PRO A 112 9.43 7.88 -14.94
N SER A 113 8.34 8.63 -15.07
CA SER A 113 7.61 9.25 -13.95
C SER A 113 6.69 8.29 -13.20
N GLY A 114 6.63 7.01 -13.60
CA GLY A 114 5.69 6.04 -13.06
C GLY A 114 4.27 6.20 -13.60
N VAL A 115 3.36 5.38 -13.08
CA VAL A 115 1.93 5.37 -13.49
C VAL A 115 1.03 5.27 -12.27
N TRP A 116 -0.15 5.89 -12.36
CA TRP A 116 -1.25 5.71 -11.43
C TRP A 116 -2.29 4.78 -12.04
N VAL A 117 -2.75 3.77 -11.27
CA VAL A 117 -3.72 2.77 -11.72
C VAL A 117 -4.79 2.55 -10.68
N GLU A 118 -6.06 2.65 -11.11
CA GLU A 118 -7.24 2.37 -10.29
C GLU A 118 -7.70 0.92 -10.46
N TYR A 119 -8.01 0.28 -9.33
CA TYR A 119 -8.64 -1.03 -9.26
C TYR A 119 -9.27 -1.26 -7.89
N TRP A 120 -10.03 -2.35 -7.72
CA TRP A 120 -10.65 -2.72 -6.46
C TRP A 120 -9.86 -3.84 -5.80
N TRP A 121 -9.33 -3.56 -4.61
CA TRP A 121 -8.49 -4.48 -3.86
C TRP A 121 -8.81 -4.42 -2.36
N PRO A 122 -8.78 -5.55 -1.60
CA PRO A 122 -9.00 -5.52 -0.16
C PRO A 122 -7.94 -4.70 0.58
N LYS A 123 -8.37 -3.91 1.55
CA LYS A 123 -7.45 -3.31 2.51
C LYS A 123 -6.80 -4.39 3.38
N PRO A 124 -5.65 -4.11 4.01
CA PRO A 124 -5.06 -5.00 4.98
C PRO A 124 -6.08 -5.41 6.05
N GLY A 125 -6.30 -6.73 6.20
CA GLY A 125 -7.27 -7.27 7.16
C GLY A 125 -8.73 -7.34 6.70
N GLU A 126 -9.07 -6.75 5.56
CA GLU A 126 -10.43 -6.81 4.98
C GLU A 126 -10.56 -7.91 3.92
N LYS A 127 -11.78 -8.42 3.73
CA LYS A 127 -12.10 -9.41 2.70
C LYS A 127 -12.72 -8.79 1.44
N HIS A 128 -13.37 -7.64 1.57
CA HIS A 128 -14.06 -6.97 0.48
C HIS A 128 -13.14 -5.97 -0.21
N GLY A 129 -13.22 -5.89 -1.53
CA GLY A 129 -12.45 -4.93 -2.31
C GLY A 129 -12.96 -3.51 -2.13
N SER A 130 -12.06 -2.61 -1.74
CA SER A 130 -12.24 -1.16 -1.75
C SER A 130 -11.57 -0.56 -2.98
N ARG A 131 -11.98 0.63 -3.41
CA ARG A 131 -11.27 1.36 -4.46
C ARG A 131 -9.84 1.62 -3.99
N LYS A 132 -8.88 1.19 -4.78
CA LYS A 132 -7.45 1.43 -4.56
C LYS A 132 -6.89 2.14 -5.79
N VAL A 133 -6.16 3.22 -5.58
CA VAL A 133 -5.38 3.87 -6.63
C VAL A 133 -3.91 3.75 -6.29
N SER A 134 -3.18 2.98 -7.10
CA SER A 134 -1.77 2.69 -6.86
C SER A 134 -0.87 3.47 -7.79
N TYR A 135 0.17 4.06 -7.22
CA TYR A 135 1.35 4.53 -7.93
C TYR A 135 2.34 3.40 -8.09
N ALA A 136 2.89 3.25 -9.30
CA ALA A 136 3.90 2.25 -9.59
C ALA A 136 5.08 2.87 -10.35
N LEU A 137 6.30 2.43 -10.00
CA LEU A 137 7.56 2.91 -10.57
C LEU A 137 8.48 1.74 -10.86
N LYS A 138 9.24 1.82 -11.95
CA LYS A 138 10.27 0.85 -12.29
C LYS A 138 11.46 0.96 -11.33
N ALA A 139 11.98 -0.16 -10.86
CA ALA A 139 13.17 -0.22 -10.00
C ALA A 139 14.44 -0.29 -10.84
N GLY A 140 14.90 0.84 -11.35
CA GLY A 140 16.12 0.95 -12.17
C GLY A 140 16.11 0.00 -13.38
N ASP A 141 17.24 -0.68 -13.63
CA ASP A 141 17.37 -1.62 -14.75
C ASP A 141 16.89 -3.05 -14.43
N THR A 142 16.23 -3.23 -13.28
CA THR A 142 15.65 -4.53 -12.89
C THR A 142 14.36 -4.82 -13.68
N PRO A 143 13.88 -6.10 -13.71
CA PRO A 143 12.58 -6.43 -14.29
C PRO A 143 11.41 -6.04 -13.40
N TYR A 144 11.67 -5.44 -12.23
CA TYR A 144 10.69 -5.17 -11.21
C TYR A 144 10.04 -3.80 -11.34
N ILE A 145 8.74 -3.75 -11.07
CA ILE A 145 8.05 -2.54 -10.66
C ILE A 145 7.72 -2.61 -9.18
N VAL A 146 7.76 -1.48 -8.53
CA VAL A 146 7.39 -1.28 -7.13
C VAL A 146 6.15 -0.42 -7.08
N GLY A 147 5.17 -0.78 -6.26
CA GLY A 147 3.95 0.01 -6.14
C GLY A 147 3.38 0.01 -4.74
N ALA A 148 2.62 1.04 -4.45
CA ALA A 148 1.73 1.16 -3.29
C ALA A 148 0.51 2.00 -3.68
N GLY A 149 -0.57 1.96 -2.90
CA GLY A 149 -1.76 2.73 -3.26
C GLY A 149 -2.51 3.27 -2.06
N ILE A 150 -3.24 4.35 -2.29
CA ILE A 150 -4.24 4.87 -1.36
C ILE A 150 -5.56 4.14 -1.54
N TYR A 151 -6.29 4.00 -0.44
CA TYR A 151 -7.70 3.56 -0.44
C TYR A 151 -8.60 4.78 -0.27
N ASP A 152 -8.99 5.35 -1.39
CA ASP A 152 -9.77 6.59 -1.45
C ASP A 152 -10.85 6.49 -2.52
N ASP A 153 -12.09 6.80 -2.14
CA ASP A 153 -13.25 6.70 -3.02
C ASP A 153 -13.48 7.94 -3.90
N LYS A 154 -12.74 9.03 -3.66
CA LYS A 154 -13.08 10.36 -4.19
C LYS A 154 -12.03 10.99 -5.09
N THR A 155 -10.73 10.80 -4.78
CA THR A 155 -9.68 11.52 -5.52
C THR A 155 -9.61 11.06 -6.98
N PRO A 156 -9.73 11.99 -7.94
CA PRO A 156 -9.57 11.68 -9.37
C PRO A 156 -8.13 11.30 -9.69
N ILE A 157 -7.93 10.35 -10.61
CA ILE A 157 -6.58 9.95 -11.06
C ILE A 157 -5.81 11.15 -11.62
N ALA A 158 -6.46 12.02 -12.39
CA ALA A 158 -5.84 13.21 -12.97
C ALA A 158 -5.20 14.15 -11.93
N ASP A 159 -5.71 14.19 -10.69
CA ASP A 159 -5.11 14.98 -9.63
C ASP A 159 -3.86 14.28 -9.04
N LEU A 160 -3.88 12.95 -8.96
CA LEU A 160 -2.73 12.15 -8.54
C LEU A 160 -1.60 12.20 -9.57
N GLU A 161 -1.90 12.20 -10.85
CA GLU A 161 -0.93 12.32 -11.94
C GLU A 161 -0.12 13.63 -11.87
N LYS A 162 -0.73 14.71 -11.39
CA LYS A 162 -0.04 15.99 -11.17
C LYS A 162 1.10 15.89 -10.15
N LEU A 163 0.99 15.00 -9.15
CA LEU A 163 2.03 14.79 -8.14
C LEU A 163 3.30 14.17 -8.73
N THR A 164 3.20 13.51 -9.86
CA THR A 164 4.31 12.78 -10.49
C THR A 164 4.74 13.34 -11.83
N SER A 165 3.97 14.24 -12.45
CA SER A 165 4.24 14.82 -13.79
C SER A 165 5.40 15.84 -13.84
N GLY A 166 5.86 16.36 -12.71
CA GLY A 166 6.93 17.37 -12.62
C GLY A 166 8.35 16.83 -12.36
N VAL A 167 8.52 15.51 -12.30
CA VAL A 167 9.81 14.88 -11.97
C VAL A 167 10.49 14.42 -13.25
N LYS A 168 11.50 15.20 -13.66
CA LYS A 168 12.48 14.83 -14.71
C LYS A 168 13.63 14.06 -14.11
#